data_b967245ca87c6f5b93a37de3888bfb2b
#
_entry.id   b967245ca87c6f5b93a37de3888bfb2b
#
_cell.length_a   1.000
_cell.length_b   1.000
_cell.length_c   1.000
_cell.angle_alpha   90.00
_cell.angle_beta   90.00
_cell.angle_gamma   90.00
#
_symmetry.space_group_name_H-M   'P 1'
#
loop_
_entity.id
_entity.type
_entity.pdbx_description
1 polymer ?
#
loop_
_entity_poly.entity_id
_entity_poly.type
_entity_poly.pdbx_seq_one_letter_code
_entity_poly.pdbx_strand_id
1 'polypeptide(L)'
;MLSRTAEGLFWMGRYVERMENTARLLDAGRRLDNLPGASSLEHSEWSSVIVASGATETFPGDLAAADTESVCDHLIRDIGNPSSIASCIEAARMNAKAVRNAITGEVWEAINDTRLDLSAHLNREYDRHNLVDFLDWVRTRGGLAFGKIENTMLRDHGFRFVQLGKWFERADATARLLDVKYHVLLPDAKDVGGGLDYMQWVQILRTANSAVAFRHLYSRIVDPQGVVELLVLNEKSPRALVTAMCEISAALDDLASALPVQQALADRARACLLYTSD
;
A
#
# COMPACT_ATOMS: atom_id res chain seq x y z
N MET A 1 -10.01 20.90 -15.78
CA MET A 1 -9.48 19.61 -16.28
C MET A 1 -10.65 18.71 -16.63
N LEU A 2 -10.50 17.85 -17.65
CA LEU A 2 -11.55 16.87 -18.02
C LEU A 2 -11.63 15.74 -16.96
N SER A 3 -12.85 15.25 -16.68
CA SER A 3 -13.08 14.20 -15.68
C SER A 3 -12.23 12.94 -15.94
N ARG A 4 -12.09 12.51 -17.20
CA ARG A 4 -11.25 11.35 -17.57
C ARG A 4 -9.77 11.56 -17.26
N THR A 5 -9.28 12.79 -17.41
CA THR A 5 -7.87 13.11 -17.07
C THR A 5 -7.68 13.08 -15.56
N ALA A 6 -8.60 13.63 -14.79
CA ALA A 6 -8.59 13.57 -13.33
C ALA A 6 -8.63 12.13 -12.83
N GLU A 7 -9.55 11.32 -13.37
CA GLU A 7 -9.69 9.90 -13.05
C GLU A 7 -8.41 9.13 -13.37
N GLY A 8 -7.83 9.31 -14.58
CA GLY A 8 -6.60 8.62 -14.96
C GLY A 8 -5.41 8.97 -14.06
N LEU A 9 -5.26 10.24 -13.67
CA LEU A 9 -4.20 10.69 -12.73
C LEU A 9 -4.41 10.10 -11.33
N PHE A 10 -5.64 10.11 -10.83
CA PHE A 10 -5.99 9.50 -9.54
C PHE A 10 -5.68 8.01 -9.50
N TRP A 11 -6.16 7.25 -10.49
CA TRP A 11 -5.92 5.81 -10.54
C TRP A 11 -4.45 5.46 -10.80
N MET A 12 -3.73 6.26 -11.59
CA MET A 12 -2.27 6.11 -11.74
C MET A 12 -1.59 6.17 -10.38
N GLY A 13 -1.89 7.19 -9.56
CA GLY A 13 -1.34 7.33 -8.21
C GLY A 13 -1.71 6.15 -7.31
N ARG A 14 -2.97 5.68 -7.35
CA ARG A 14 -3.42 4.51 -6.59
C ARG A 14 -2.64 3.25 -6.96
N TYR A 15 -2.51 2.95 -8.24
CA TYR A 15 -1.85 1.71 -8.66
C TYR A 15 -0.35 1.69 -8.39
N VAL A 16 0.33 2.84 -8.48
CA VAL A 16 1.75 2.95 -8.08
C VAL A 16 1.92 2.70 -6.59
N GLU A 17 1.06 3.24 -5.72
CA GLU A 17 1.12 2.98 -4.27
C GLU A 17 0.72 1.54 -3.95
N ARG A 18 -0.29 0.98 -4.64
CA ARG A 18 -0.77 -0.40 -4.41
C ARG A 18 0.30 -1.44 -4.72
N MET A 19 1.01 -1.35 -5.86
CA MET A 19 2.07 -2.29 -6.16
C MET A 19 3.17 -2.30 -5.09
N GLU A 20 3.51 -1.12 -4.54
CA GLU A 20 4.48 -1.00 -3.46
C GLU A 20 3.97 -1.63 -2.16
N ASN A 21 2.70 -1.40 -1.81
CA ASN A 21 2.08 -1.98 -0.61
C ASN A 21 1.96 -3.50 -0.72
N THR A 22 1.58 -4.04 -1.88
CA THR A 22 1.55 -5.49 -2.12
C THR A 22 2.95 -6.10 -1.96
N ALA A 23 3.99 -5.46 -2.48
CA ALA A 23 5.37 -5.92 -2.28
C ALA A 23 5.79 -5.91 -0.80
N ARG A 24 5.36 -4.92 -0.01
CA ARG A 24 5.61 -4.86 1.45
C ARG A 24 4.88 -5.97 2.21
N LEU A 25 3.64 -6.28 1.83
CA LEU A 25 2.87 -7.37 2.44
C LEU A 25 3.51 -8.73 2.17
N LEU A 26 3.95 -8.98 0.93
CA LEU A 26 4.67 -10.21 0.57
C LEU A 26 5.99 -10.35 1.35
N ASP A 27 6.76 -9.28 1.52
CA ASP A 27 7.99 -9.32 2.34
C ASP A 27 7.68 -9.59 3.81
N ALA A 28 6.56 -9.07 4.33
CA ALA A 28 6.12 -9.37 5.70
C ALA A 28 5.73 -10.85 5.86
N GLY A 29 4.91 -11.39 4.96
CA GLY A 29 4.52 -12.81 4.96
C GLY A 29 5.74 -13.72 4.93
N ARG A 30 6.67 -13.48 3.99
CA ARG A 30 7.93 -14.22 3.90
C ARG A 30 8.76 -14.19 5.20
N ARG A 31 8.79 -13.05 5.89
CA ARG A 31 9.52 -12.92 7.16
C ARG A 31 8.84 -13.67 8.30
N LEU A 32 7.51 -13.67 8.35
CA LEU A 32 6.74 -14.41 9.35
C LEU A 32 6.86 -15.92 9.11
N ASP A 33 6.73 -16.38 7.88
CA ASP A 33 6.88 -17.78 7.48
C ASP A 33 8.26 -18.40 7.85
N ASN A 34 9.30 -17.54 7.93
CA ASN A 34 10.64 -17.96 8.33
C ASN A 34 10.88 -17.93 9.86
N LEU A 35 9.88 -17.63 10.68
CA LEU A 35 10.03 -17.65 12.13
C LEU A 35 9.99 -19.10 12.67
N PRO A 36 10.81 -19.43 13.68
CA PRO A 36 10.71 -20.72 14.36
C PRO A 36 9.31 -20.86 14.98
N GLY A 37 8.59 -21.94 14.64
CA GLY A 37 7.25 -22.21 15.14
C GLY A 37 6.09 -21.70 14.26
N ALA A 38 6.36 -21.03 13.14
CA ALA A 38 5.32 -20.59 12.22
C ALA A 38 4.44 -21.75 11.71
N SER A 39 5.02 -22.92 11.46
CA SER A 39 4.31 -24.11 10.99
C SER A 39 3.39 -24.78 12.04
N SER A 40 3.34 -24.30 13.27
CA SER A 40 2.46 -24.83 14.34
C SER A 40 1.16 -24.04 14.53
N LEU A 41 0.94 -22.99 13.73
CA LEU A 41 -0.26 -22.16 13.78
C LEU A 41 -1.40 -22.79 12.95
N GLU A 42 -2.62 -22.72 13.46
CA GLU A 42 -3.81 -23.24 12.77
C GLU A 42 -4.12 -22.50 11.45
N HIS A 43 -3.55 -21.30 11.28
CA HIS A 43 -3.71 -20.46 10.09
C HIS A 43 -2.34 -20.15 9.50
N SER A 44 -2.21 -20.30 8.20
CA SER A 44 -1.00 -19.89 7.48
C SER A 44 -0.81 -18.37 7.58
N GLU A 45 0.41 -17.92 7.88
CA GLU A 45 0.78 -16.49 7.84
C GLU A 45 0.49 -15.88 6.46
N TRP A 46 0.51 -16.70 5.42
CA TRP A 46 0.18 -16.29 4.06
C TRP A 46 -1.30 -15.96 3.85
N SER A 47 -2.21 -16.60 4.61
CA SER A 47 -3.64 -16.23 4.60
C SER A 47 -3.84 -14.77 5.03
N SER A 48 -3.09 -14.33 6.04
CA SER A 48 -3.09 -12.94 6.51
C SER A 48 -2.64 -11.96 5.45
N VAL A 49 -1.67 -12.33 4.62
CA VAL A 49 -1.18 -11.50 3.50
C VAL A 49 -2.27 -11.32 2.44
N ILE A 50 -3.00 -12.39 2.09
CA ILE A 50 -4.13 -12.31 1.14
C ILE A 50 -5.23 -11.40 1.69
N VAL A 51 -5.63 -11.57 2.95
CA VAL A 51 -6.65 -10.72 3.58
C VAL A 51 -6.21 -9.26 3.61
N ALA A 52 -4.99 -8.97 4.04
CA ALA A 52 -4.44 -7.61 4.08
C ALA A 52 -4.34 -6.95 2.70
N SER A 53 -4.08 -7.74 1.64
CA SER A 53 -4.06 -7.24 0.27
C SER A 53 -5.45 -6.93 -0.30
N GLY A 54 -6.51 -7.40 0.36
CA GLY A 54 -7.89 -7.31 -0.14
C GLY A 54 -8.19 -8.24 -1.31
N ALA A 55 -7.41 -9.31 -1.48
CA ALA A 55 -7.50 -10.25 -2.59
C ALA A 55 -8.23 -11.57 -2.22
N THR A 56 -8.93 -11.60 -1.09
CA THR A 56 -9.62 -12.79 -0.57
C THR A 56 -10.63 -13.38 -1.56
N GLU A 57 -11.43 -12.53 -2.19
CA GLU A 57 -12.48 -12.98 -3.14
C GLU A 57 -11.91 -13.50 -4.46
N THR A 58 -10.69 -13.08 -4.81
CA THR A 58 -10.04 -13.46 -6.07
C THR A 58 -9.05 -14.62 -5.90
N PHE A 59 -8.72 -15.01 -4.67
CA PHE A 59 -7.78 -16.09 -4.42
C PHE A 59 -8.36 -17.43 -4.84
N PRO A 60 -7.67 -18.19 -5.72
CA PRO A 60 -8.24 -19.40 -6.34
C PRO A 60 -8.24 -20.65 -5.45
N GLY A 61 -7.65 -20.56 -4.25
CA GLY A 61 -7.44 -21.69 -3.34
C GLY A 61 -8.13 -21.54 -1.99
N ASP A 62 -7.94 -22.54 -1.13
CA ASP A 62 -8.32 -22.45 0.27
C ASP A 62 -7.32 -21.56 1.01
N LEU A 63 -7.82 -20.53 1.68
CA LEU A 63 -6.99 -19.60 2.48
C LEU A 63 -6.21 -20.34 3.58
N ALA A 64 -6.78 -21.38 4.16
CA ALA A 64 -6.11 -22.15 5.21
C ALA A 64 -4.90 -22.96 4.67
N ALA A 65 -4.90 -23.28 3.37
CA ALA A 65 -3.83 -24.00 2.69
C ALA A 65 -2.89 -23.07 1.89
N ALA A 66 -3.05 -21.74 2.04
CA ALA A 66 -2.21 -20.79 1.32
C ALA A 66 -0.73 -20.93 1.71
N ASP A 67 0.13 -21.02 0.70
CA ASP A 67 1.58 -21.14 0.82
C ASP A 67 2.32 -20.06 0.03
N THR A 68 3.63 -20.06 0.12
CA THR A 68 4.49 -19.09 -0.56
C THR A 68 4.24 -19.07 -2.07
N GLU A 69 4.12 -20.23 -2.71
CA GLU A 69 4.00 -20.35 -4.16
C GLU A 69 2.66 -19.81 -4.65
N SER A 70 1.56 -20.30 -4.09
CA SER A 70 0.20 -19.89 -4.46
C SER A 70 -0.06 -18.40 -4.21
N VAL A 71 0.45 -17.87 -3.09
CA VAL A 71 0.29 -16.45 -2.76
C VAL A 71 1.16 -15.56 -3.63
N CYS A 72 2.41 -15.96 -3.90
CA CYS A 72 3.26 -15.22 -4.84
C CYS A 72 2.69 -15.22 -6.24
N ASP A 73 2.18 -16.34 -6.74
CA ASP A 73 1.54 -16.40 -8.05
C ASP A 73 0.32 -15.48 -8.12
N HIS A 74 -0.55 -15.53 -7.11
CA HIS A 74 -1.76 -14.70 -7.08
C HIS A 74 -1.49 -13.20 -6.90
N LEU A 75 -0.55 -12.82 -6.01
CA LEU A 75 -0.27 -11.40 -5.71
C LEU A 75 0.81 -10.78 -6.61
N ILE A 76 1.60 -11.58 -7.33
CA ILE A 76 2.61 -11.06 -8.24
C ILE A 76 2.16 -11.13 -9.70
N ARG A 77 1.70 -12.31 -10.18
CA ARG A 77 1.54 -12.61 -11.60
C ARG A 77 0.12 -12.59 -12.10
N ASP A 78 -0.84 -12.96 -11.26
CA ASP A 78 -2.22 -13.18 -11.68
C ASP A 78 -2.86 -11.87 -12.19
N ILE A 79 -3.10 -11.82 -13.50
CA ILE A 79 -3.77 -10.67 -14.14
C ILE A 79 -5.28 -10.62 -13.85
N GLY A 80 -5.88 -11.72 -13.39
CA GLY A 80 -7.26 -11.77 -12.90
C GLY A 80 -7.43 -11.09 -11.55
N ASN A 81 -6.36 -10.96 -10.79
CA ASN A 81 -6.34 -10.22 -9.53
C ASN A 81 -5.97 -8.74 -9.78
N PRO A 82 -6.89 -7.78 -9.61
CA PRO A 82 -6.61 -6.35 -9.84
C PRO A 82 -5.61 -5.75 -8.83
N SER A 83 -5.33 -6.46 -7.73
CA SER A 83 -4.37 -6.07 -6.70
C SER A 83 -3.01 -6.73 -6.87
N SER A 84 -2.82 -7.61 -7.87
CA SER A 84 -1.50 -8.17 -8.15
C SER A 84 -0.52 -7.09 -8.63
N ILE A 85 0.78 -7.31 -8.36
CA ILE A 85 1.83 -6.38 -8.79
C ILE A 85 1.81 -6.19 -10.31
N ALA A 86 1.62 -7.27 -11.07
CA ALA A 86 1.56 -7.22 -12.54
C ALA A 86 0.36 -6.38 -13.02
N SER A 87 -0.84 -6.61 -12.46
CA SER A 87 -2.05 -5.84 -12.78
C SER A 87 -1.91 -4.37 -12.40
N CYS A 88 -1.34 -4.07 -11.24
CA CYS A 88 -1.12 -2.70 -10.79
C CYS A 88 -0.14 -1.94 -11.70
N ILE A 89 0.97 -2.56 -12.10
CA ILE A 89 1.95 -1.95 -13.03
C ILE A 89 1.32 -1.70 -14.39
N GLU A 90 0.57 -2.67 -14.95
CA GLU A 90 -0.12 -2.50 -16.22
C GLU A 90 -1.19 -1.40 -16.14
N ALA A 91 -2.01 -1.40 -15.08
CA ALA A 91 -3.04 -0.38 -14.88
C ALA A 91 -2.44 1.02 -14.66
N ALA A 92 -1.34 1.15 -13.91
CA ALA A 92 -0.62 2.42 -13.77
C ALA A 92 -0.13 2.93 -15.13
N ARG A 93 0.46 2.05 -15.95
CA ARG A 93 0.92 2.40 -17.31
C ARG A 93 -0.23 2.78 -18.23
N MET A 94 -1.34 2.04 -18.23
CA MET A 94 -2.51 2.36 -19.05
C MET A 94 -3.09 3.73 -18.70
N ASN A 95 -3.21 4.04 -17.42
CA ASN A 95 -3.65 5.35 -16.95
C ASN A 95 -2.64 6.45 -17.35
N ALA A 96 -1.34 6.25 -17.13
CA ALA A 96 -0.29 7.19 -17.54
C ALA A 96 -0.34 7.47 -19.06
N LYS A 97 -0.57 6.43 -19.88
CA LYS A 97 -0.73 6.56 -21.33
C LYS A 97 -1.94 7.40 -21.70
N ALA A 98 -3.08 7.18 -21.04
CA ALA A 98 -4.31 7.93 -21.29
C ALA A 98 -4.19 9.42 -20.95
N VAL A 99 -3.35 9.76 -19.97
CA VAL A 99 -3.13 11.14 -19.50
C VAL A 99 -1.75 11.68 -19.90
N ARG A 100 -1.15 11.17 -20.96
CA ARG A 100 0.23 11.46 -21.38
C ARG A 100 0.55 12.96 -21.52
N ASN A 101 -0.45 13.77 -21.89
CA ASN A 101 -0.36 15.22 -22.04
C ASN A 101 -0.49 16.00 -20.70
N ALA A 102 -0.83 15.32 -19.61
CA ALA A 102 -0.97 15.90 -18.27
C ALA A 102 0.16 15.48 -17.31
N ILE A 103 1.09 14.65 -17.76
CA ILE A 103 2.27 14.21 -16.99
C ILE A 103 3.56 14.59 -17.75
N THR A 104 4.67 14.63 -17.03
CA THR A 104 5.98 14.92 -17.64
C THR A 104 6.55 13.69 -18.37
N GLY A 105 7.55 13.92 -19.24
CA GLY A 105 8.30 12.84 -19.90
C GLY A 105 8.89 11.87 -18.90
N GLU A 106 9.52 12.39 -17.86
CA GLU A 106 10.18 11.60 -16.83
C GLU A 106 9.22 10.73 -16.01
N VAL A 107 8.00 11.20 -15.73
CA VAL A 107 6.97 10.39 -15.06
C VAL A 107 6.52 9.23 -15.96
N TRP A 108 6.29 9.54 -17.24
CA TRP A 108 5.94 8.51 -18.22
C TRP A 108 7.03 7.44 -18.36
N GLU A 109 8.28 7.84 -18.53
CA GLU A 109 9.43 6.93 -18.67
C GLU A 109 9.54 6.04 -17.44
N ALA A 110 9.50 6.60 -16.23
CA ALA A 110 9.57 5.82 -14.99
C ALA A 110 8.51 4.71 -14.91
N ILE A 111 7.26 5.02 -15.29
CA ILE A 111 6.16 4.04 -15.25
C ILE A 111 6.25 3.05 -16.41
N ASN A 112 6.55 3.52 -17.63
CA ASN A 112 6.65 2.69 -18.83
C ASN A 112 7.81 1.70 -18.73
N ASP A 113 8.99 2.13 -18.27
CA ASP A 113 10.15 1.27 -18.09
C ASP A 113 9.91 0.23 -17.00
N THR A 114 9.22 0.60 -15.93
CA THR A 114 8.78 -0.37 -14.91
C THR A 114 7.96 -1.50 -15.54
N ARG A 115 7.06 -1.20 -16.47
CA ARG A 115 6.26 -2.21 -17.17
C ARG A 115 7.10 -3.06 -18.13
N LEU A 116 8.04 -2.45 -18.83
CA LEU A 116 8.93 -3.17 -19.77
C LEU A 116 9.84 -4.15 -19.02
N ASP A 117 10.45 -3.71 -17.92
CA ASP A 117 11.37 -4.50 -17.11
C ASP A 117 10.65 -5.64 -16.36
N LEU A 118 9.34 -5.46 -16.04
CA LEU A 118 8.54 -6.45 -15.32
C LEU A 118 8.57 -7.83 -15.99
N SER A 119 8.54 -7.89 -17.32
CA SER A 119 8.52 -9.15 -18.08
C SER A 119 9.72 -10.06 -17.76
N ALA A 120 10.88 -9.49 -17.49
CA ALA A 120 12.08 -10.22 -17.12
C ALA A 120 11.97 -10.86 -15.69
N HIS A 121 11.10 -10.34 -14.86
CA HIS A 121 10.86 -10.82 -13.50
C HIS A 121 9.77 -11.89 -13.46
N LEU A 122 8.70 -11.74 -14.24
CA LEU A 122 7.54 -12.66 -14.20
C LEU A 122 7.85 -14.08 -14.64
N ASN A 123 8.87 -14.28 -15.47
CA ASN A 123 9.27 -15.59 -15.98
C ASN A 123 10.22 -16.37 -15.04
N ARG A 124 10.50 -15.84 -13.85
CA ARG A 124 11.40 -16.49 -12.87
C ARG A 124 10.56 -17.23 -11.83
N GLU A 125 11.03 -18.39 -11.41
CA GLU A 125 10.53 -19.00 -10.17
C GLU A 125 10.98 -18.16 -8.99
N TYR A 126 10.09 -17.94 -8.01
CA TYR A 126 10.42 -17.17 -6.83
C TYR A 126 10.96 -18.09 -5.73
N ASP A 127 12.28 -18.23 -5.68
CA ASP A 127 12.98 -18.75 -4.52
C ASP A 127 13.17 -17.67 -3.44
N ARG A 128 13.78 -18.03 -2.32
CA ARG A 128 13.97 -17.12 -1.18
C ARG A 128 14.80 -15.87 -1.51
N HIS A 129 15.73 -15.95 -2.46
CA HIS A 129 16.65 -14.86 -2.78
C HIS A 129 16.06 -13.96 -3.85
N ASN A 130 15.62 -14.53 -4.96
CA ASN A 130 15.10 -13.74 -6.07
C ASN A 130 13.76 -13.05 -5.76
N LEU A 131 12.96 -13.60 -4.81
CA LEU A 131 11.77 -12.92 -4.32
C LEU A 131 12.13 -11.61 -3.60
N VAL A 132 13.14 -11.62 -2.73
CA VAL A 132 13.59 -10.39 -2.03
C VAL A 132 14.04 -9.34 -3.04
N ASP A 133 14.87 -9.72 -4.00
CA ASP A 133 15.38 -8.81 -5.04
C ASP A 133 14.23 -8.23 -5.87
N PHE A 134 13.23 -9.04 -6.21
CA PHE A 134 12.05 -8.59 -6.92
C PHE A 134 11.22 -7.60 -6.11
N LEU A 135 10.95 -7.91 -4.83
CA LEU A 135 10.17 -7.01 -3.96
C LEU A 135 10.91 -5.67 -3.72
N ASP A 136 12.23 -5.70 -3.60
CA ASP A 136 13.05 -4.50 -3.51
C ASP A 136 13.04 -3.68 -4.81
N TRP A 137 13.08 -4.37 -5.95
CA TRP A 137 12.92 -3.73 -7.25
C TRP A 137 11.55 -3.03 -7.36
N VAL A 138 10.44 -3.68 -7.01
CA VAL A 138 9.09 -3.07 -7.03
C VAL A 138 9.04 -1.81 -6.17
N ARG A 139 9.56 -1.87 -4.93
CA ARG A 139 9.62 -0.71 -4.02
C ARG A 139 10.46 0.43 -4.59
N THR A 140 11.59 0.10 -5.22
CA THR A 140 12.46 1.09 -5.87
C THR A 140 11.74 1.76 -7.04
N ARG A 141 11.01 1.00 -7.87
CA ARG A 141 10.24 1.55 -8.99
C ARG A 141 9.09 2.43 -8.54
N GLY A 142 8.37 2.06 -7.47
CA GLY A 142 7.34 2.91 -6.87
C GLY A 142 7.91 4.23 -6.34
N GLY A 143 9.02 4.15 -5.58
CA GLY A 143 9.75 5.32 -5.10
C GLY A 143 10.26 6.22 -6.22
N LEU A 144 10.76 5.65 -7.32
CA LEU A 144 11.20 6.39 -8.50
C LEU A 144 10.03 7.14 -9.16
N ALA A 145 8.90 6.46 -9.38
CA ALA A 145 7.72 7.08 -10.00
C ALA A 145 7.22 8.28 -9.17
N PHE A 146 7.05 8.13 -7.86
CA PHE A 146 6.67 9.24 -6.99
C PHE A 146 7.75 10.32 -6.89
N GLY A 147 9.02 9.97 -6.89
CA GLY A 147 10.12 10.93 -6.95
C GLY A 147 10.07 11.79 -8.22
N LYS A 148 9.77 11.19 -9.38
CA LYS A 148 9.58 11.94 -10.64
C LYS A 148 8.34 12.82 -10.58
N ILE A 149 7.22 12.34 -10.07
CA ILE A 149 5.99 13.13 -9.87
C ILE A 149 6.30 14.36 -9.02
N GLU A 150 6.94 14.17 -7.86
CA GLU A 150 7.26 15.25 -6.93
C GLU A 150 8.23 16.30 -7.50
N ASN A 151 9.17 15.89 -8.31
CA ASN A 151 10.25 16.78 -8.79
C ASN A 151 9.96 17.42 -10.14
N THR A 152 9.02 16.90 -10.93
CA THR A 152 8.86 17.37 -12.32
C THR A 152 7.46 17.82 -12.70
N MET A 153 6.41 17.42 -11.96
CA MET A 153 5.06 17.90 -12.24
C MET A 153 4.81 19.28 -11.62
N LEU A 154 4.09 20.13 -12.35
CA LEU A 154 3.56 21.35 -11.78
C LEU A 154 2.59 21.03 -10.64
N ARG A 155 2.59 21.87 -9.59
CA ARG A 155 1.70 21.75 -8.42
C ARG A 155 0.28 22.22 -8.74
N ASP A 156 -0.24 21.81 -9.89
CA ASP A 156 -1.58 22.11 -10.38
C ASP A 156 -2.61 21.05 -9.96
N HIS A 157 -3.81 21.13 -10.51
CA HIS A 157 -4.87 20.16 -10.25
C HIS A 157 -4.49 18.73 -10.64
N GLY A 158 -3.69 18.55 -11.71
CA GLY A 158 -3.22 17.23 -12.13
C GLY A 158 -2.39 16.57 -11.06
N PHE A 159 -1.43 17.28 -10.51
CA PHE A 159 -0.64 16.84 -9.38
C PHE A 159 -1.50 16.47 -8.17
N ARG A 160 -2.52 17.30 -7.82
CA ARG A 160 -3.42 17.02 -6.69
C ARG A 160 -4.21 15.72 -6.87
N PHE A 161 -4.67 15.41 -8.09
CA PHE A 161 -5.33 14.12 -8.34
C PHE A 161 -4.39 12.92 -8.18
N VAL A 162 -3.13 13.01 -8.57
CA VAL A 162 -2.15 11.96 -8.30
C VAL A 162 -1.93 11.79 -6.80
N GLN A 163 -1.78 12.90 -6.05
CA GLN A 163 -1.62 12.86 -4.60
C GLN A 163 -2.85 12.25 -3.91
N LEU A 164 -4.05 12.62 -4.31
CA LEU A 164 -5.26 11.98 -3.80
C LEU A 164 -5.22 10.46 -3.99
N GLY A 165 -4.89 9.98 -5.18
CA GLY A 165 -4.77 8.55 -5.45
C GLY A 165 -3.76 7.88 -4.51
N LYS A 166 -2.58 8.45 -4.36
CA LYS A 166 -1.53 7.96 -3.45
C LYS A 166 -2.00 7.89 -2.00
N TRP A 167 -2.58 8.96 -1.48
CA TRP A 167 -2.94 9.06 -0.07
C TRP A 167 -4.16 8.20 0.29
N PHE A 168 -5.17 8.10 -0.59
CA PHE A 168 -6.28 7.18 -0.40
C PHE A 168 -5.80 5.73 -0.35
N GLU A 169 -4.91 5.32 -1.26
CA GLU A 169 -4.39 3.95 -1.25
C GLU A 169 -3.53 3.67 -0.03
N ARG A 170 -2.75 4.65 0.41
CA ARG A 170 -1.91 4.53 1.61
C ARG A 170 -2.73 4.41 2.88
N ALA A 171 -3.81 5.18 3.01
CA ALA A 171 -4.74 5.08 4.12
C ALA A 171 -5.42 3.70 4.16
N ASP A 172 -5.95 3.24 3.03
CA ASP A 172 -6.57 1.93 2.89
C ASP A 172 -5.60 0.80 3.29
N ALA A 173 -4.35 0.84 2.78
CA ALA A 173 -3.33 -0.15 3.12
C ALA A 173 -2.97 -0.15 4.61
N THR A 174 -2.87 1.01 5.25
CA THR A 174 -2.59 1.10 6.69
C THR A 174 -3.76 0.58 7.51
N ALA A 175 -4.99 0.94 7.15
CA ALA A 175 -6.19 0.45 7.83
C ALA A 175 -6.31 -1.08 7.73
N ARG A 176 -6.13 -1.67 6.53
CA ARG A 176 -6.15 -3.12 6.32
C ARG A 176 -5.05 -3.85 7.11
N LEU A 177 -3.86 -3.26 7.17
CA LEU A 177 -2.75 -3.83 7.93
C LEU A 177 -3.06 -3.92 9.42
N LEU A 178 -3.71 -2.91 9.98
CA LEU A 178 -4.16 -2.91 11.38
C LEU A 178 -5.35 -3.87 11.59
N ASP A 179 -6.31 -3.88 10.67
CA ASP A 179 -7.48 -4.75 10.71
C ASP A 179 -7.10 -6.23 10.73
N VAL A 180 -6.17 -6.65 9.87
CA VAL A 180 -5.65 -8.02 9.85
C VAL A 180 -5.02 -8.42 11.18
N LYS A 181 -4.33 -7.53 11.86
CA LYS A 181 -3.77 -7.82 13.18
C LYS A 181 -4.86 -8.12 14.19
N TYR A 182 -5.96 -7.39 14.18
CA TYR A 182 -7.04 -7.57 15.14
C TYR A 182 -7.96 -8.75 14.82
N HIS A 183 -8.19 -9.04 13.56
CA HIS A 183 -9.19 -10.04 13.15
C HIS A 183 -8.61 -11.37 12.67
N VAL A 184 -7.36 -11.41 12.23
CA VAL A 184 -6.75 -12.63 11.64
C VAL A 184 -5.56 -13.13 12.45
N LEU A 185 -4.71 -12.21 12.91
CA LEU A 185 -3.46 -12.56 13.62
C LEU A 185 -3.62 -12.56 15.15
N LEU A 186 -4.78 -12.22 15.69
CA LEU A 186 -5.01 -12.35 17.13
C LEU A 186 -5.16 -13.84 17.46
N PRO A 187 -4.14 -14.40 18.11
CA PRO A 187 -4.27 -15.71 18.69
C PRO A 187 -5.34 -15.67 19.81
N ASP A 188 -5.66 -16.80 20.37
CA ASP A 188 -6.48 -16.89 21.58
C ASP A 188 -6.04 -15.82 22.61
N ALA A 189 -6.97 -15.31 23.43
CA ALA A 189 -6.68 -14.30 24.45
C ALA A 189 -5.51 -14.65 25.39
N LYS A 190 -5.10 -15.93 25.40
CA LYS A 190 -3.93 -16.46 26.14
C LYS A 190 -2.58 -16.02 25.56
N ASP A 191 -2.52 -15.69 24.28
CA ASP A 191 -1.27 -15.39 23.56
C ASP A 191 -1.01 -13.88 23.44
N VAL A 192 -1.99 -13.07 23.88
CA VAL A 192 -1.85 -11.61 23.91
C VAL A 192 -0.71 -11.21 24.86
N GLY A 193 0.25 -10.44 24.34
CA GLY A 193 1.45 -10.03 25.07
C GLY A 193 2.57 -11.07 25.06
N GLY A 194 2.40 -12.21 24.39
CA GLY A 194 3.43 -13.23 24.19
C GLY A 194 4.48 -12.86 23.14
N GLY A 195 5.48 -13.71 22.98
CA GLY A 195 6.57 -13.51 22.02
C GLY A 195 6.07 -13.42 20.57
N LEU A 196 5.08 -14.22 20.19
CA LEU A 196 4.48 -14.21 18.86
C LEU A 196 3.74 -12.88 18.59
N ASP A 197 2.92 -12.43 19.53
CA ASP A 197 2.21 -11.14 19.44
C ASP A 197 3.19 -9.98 19.25
N TYR A 198 4.27 -9.95 20.04
CA TYR A 198 5.35 -8.98 19.87
C TYR A 198 5.95 -9.01 18.45
N MET A 199 6.26 -10.20 17.93
CA MET A 199 6.86 -10.35 16.59
C MET A 199 5.91 -9.89 15.49
N GLN A 200 4.61 -10.15 15.62
CA GLN A 200 3.59 -9.68 14.69
C GLN A 200 3.51 -8.15 14.67
N TRP A 201 3.52 -7.48 15.83
CA TRP A 201 3.56 -6.01 15.91
C TRP A 201 4.83 -5.42 15.28
N VAL A 202 5.98 -6.08 15.48
CA VAL A 202 7.22 -5.69 14.81
C VAL A 202 7.10 -5.81 13.28
N GLN A 203 6.44 -6.86 12.76
CA GLN A 203 6.23 -7.00 11.32
C GLN A 203 5.28 -5.94 10.76
N ILE A 204 4.22 -5.56 11.48
CA ILE A 204 3.36 -4.44 11.11
C ILE A 204 4.16 -3.15 10.94
N LEU A 205 4.99 -2.81 11.91
CA LEU A 205 5.87 -1.64 11.81
C LEU A 205 6.85 -1.72 10.62
N ARG A 206 7.38 -2.90 10.33
CA ARG A 206 8.26 -3.11 9.18
C ARG A 206 7.52 -2.96 7.85
N THR A 207 6.33 -3.55 7.73
CA THR A 207 5.46 -3.45 6.55
C THR A 207 5.09 -1.99 6.28
N ALA A 208 4.73 -1.26 7.33
CA ALA A 208 4.47 0.18 7.27
C ALA A 208 5.75 1.04 7.11
N ASN A 209 6.95 0.43 7.03
CA ASN A 209 8.25 1.14 7.03
C ASN A 209 8.41 2.12 8.20
N SER A 210 7.81 1.82 9.35
CA SER A 210 7.74 2.70 10.52
C SER A 210 8.56 2.21 11.72
N ALA A 211 9.28 1.08 11.59
CA ALA A 211 10.04 0.48 12.69
C ALA A 211 11.17 1.39 13.20
N VAL A 212 11.82 2.16 12.33
CA VAL A 212 12.86 3.14 12.73
C VAL A 212 12.23 4.34 13.42
N ALA A 213 11.13 4.85 12.86
CA ALA A 213 10.36 5.96 13.44
C ALA A 213 9.84 5.60 14.82
N PHE A 214 9.31 4.38 15.01
CA PHE A 214 8.86 3.90 16.32
C PHE A 214 9.97 3.95 17.36
N ARG A 215 11.13 3.37 17.05
CA ARG A 215 12.28 3.38 17.97
C ARG A 215 12.77 4.78 18.31
N HIS A 216 12.75 5.67 17.32
CA HIS A 216 13.18 7.07 17.53
C HIS A 216 12.21 7.85 18.43
N LEU A 217 10.88 7.67 18.23
CA LEU A 217 9.87 8.44 18.96
C LEU A 217 9.59 7.90 20.37
N TYR A 218 9.54 6.58 20.51
CA TYR A 218 9.06 5.96 21.74
C TYR A 218 10.19 5.40 22.62
N SER A 219 11.38 5.13 22.07
CA SER A 219 12.58 4.63 22.80
C SER A 219 12.27 3.47 23.77
N ARG A 220 11.27 2.64 23.45
CA ARG A 220 10.76 1.53 24.26
C ARG A 220 10.54 0.27 23.44
N ILE A 221 10.25 -0.83 24.13
CA ILE A 221 9.83 -2.10 23.48
C ILE A 221 8.54 -1.85 22.68
N VAL A 222 8.43 -2.50 21.54
CA VAL A 222 7.24 -2.40 20.69
C VAL A 222 6.03 -2.96 21.45
N ASP A 223 4.99 -2.16 21.57
CA ASP A 223 3.72 -2.52 22.20
C ASP A 223 2.54 -2.10 21.31
N PRO A 224 1.37 -2.75 21.45
CA PRO A 224 0.20 -2.48 20.63
C PRO A 224 -0.21 -1.01 20.62
N GLN A 225 -0.25 -0.39 21.80
CA GLN A 225 -0.70 0.99 21.96
C GLN A 225 0.20 1.96 21.20
N GLY A 226 1.53 1.82 21.33
CA GLY A 226 2.47 2.69 20.62
C GLY A 226 2.45 2.49 19.11
N VAL A 227 2.19 1.26 18.64
CA VAL A 227 2.05 0.98 17.20
C VAL A 227 0.79 1.65 16.65
N VAL A 228 -0.35 1.52 17.33
CA VAL A 228 -1.61 2.17 16.94
C VAL A 228 -1.46 3.69 17.00
N GLU A 229 -0.88 4.24 18.07
CA GLU A 229 -0.60 5.69 18.18
C GLU A 229 0.24 6.18 16.99
N LEU A 230 1.32 5.47 16.63
CA LEU A 230 2.19 5.85 15.50
C LEU A 230 1.48 5.76 14.15
N LEU A 231 0.69 4.70 13.90
CA LEU A 231 0.09 4.44 12.60
C LEU A 231 -1.31 5.05 12.43
N VAL A 232 -1.94 5.50 13.49
CA VAL A 232 -3.25 6.16 13.43
C VAL A 232 -3.14 7.66 13.68
N LEU A 233 -2.52 8.07 14.78
CA LEU A 233 -2.65 9.42 15.33
C LEU A 233 -1.42 10.32 15.12
N ASN A 234 -0.27 9.77 14.76
CA ASN A 234 0.97 10.57 14.71
C ASN A 234 1.12 11.28 13.34
N GLU A 235 0.87 12.59 13.32
CA GLU A 235 0.97 13.44 12.12
C GLU A 235 2.36 13.48 11.47
N LYS A 236 3.41 13.12 12.22
CA LYS A 236 4.79 13.06 11.68
C LYS A 236 5.09 11.74 10.97
N SER A 237 4.25 10.74 11.14
CA SER A 237 4.42 9.44 10.49
C SER A 237 3.83 9.48 9.07
N PRO A 238 4.63 9.27 8.01
CA PRO A 238 4.14 9.34 6.63
C PRO A 238 3.19 8.20 6.26
N ARG A 239 3.00 7.23 7.15
CA ARG A 239 2.09 6.09 6.99
C ARG A 239 0.93 6.13 7.99
N ALA A 240 0.82 7.18 8.82
CA ALA A 240 -0.31 7.31 9.72
C ALA A 240 -1.60 7.68 8.97
N LEU A 241 -2.72 7.20 9.50
CA LEU A 241 -4.05 7.52 8.95
C LEU A 241 -4.30 9.02 9.03
N VAL A 242 -4.00 9.67 10.16
CA VAL A 242 -4.16 11.11 10.31
C VAL A 242 -3.36 11.90 9.27
N THR A 243 -2.12 11.50 8.98
CA THR A 243 -1.31 12.16 7.94
C THR A 243 -1.96 12.02 6.57
N ALA A 244 -2.44 10.81 6.23
CA ALA A 244 -3.12 10.60 4.96
C ALA A 244 -4.42 11.44 4.86
N MET A 245 -5.19 11.55 5.94
CA MET A 245 -6.40 12.37 5.98
C MET A 245 -6.10 13.87 5.83
N CYS A 246 -5.05 14.37 6.49
CA CYS A 246 -4.59 15.75 6.33
C CYS A 246 -4.18 16.06 4.88
N GLU A 247 -3.42 15.17 4.25
CA GLU A 247 -2.98 15.33 2.86
C GLU A 247 -4.14 15.25 1.86
N ILE A 248 -5.11 14.35 2.09
CA ILE A 248 -6.34 14.27 1.29
C ILE A 248 -7.14 15.56 1.44
N SER A 249 -7.33 16.05 2.67
CA SER A 249 -8.06 17.29 2.93
C SER A 249 -7.39 18.48 2.25
N ALA A 250 -6.07 18.63 2.38
CA ALA A 250 -5.32 19.70 1.73
C ALA A 250 -5.43 19.66 0.20
N ALA A 251 -5.36 18.47 -0.39
CA ALA A 251 -5.52 18.30 -1.84
C ALA A 251 -6.95 18.66 -2.30
N LEU A 252 -7.97 18.31 -1.52
CA LEU A 252 -9.37 18.67 -1.79
C LEU A 252 -9.61 20.18 -1.66
N ASP A 253 -8.97 20.85 -0.68
CA ASP A 253 -9.02 22.29 -0.51
C ASP A 253 -8.45 23.04 -1.71
N ASP A 254 -7.28 22.60 -2.19
CA ASP A 254 -6.65 23.19 -3.35
C ASP A 254 -7.51 23.03 -4.62
N LEU A 255 -8.13 21.85 -4.78
CA LEU A 255 -9.05 21.59 -5.90
C LEU A 255 -10.33 22.43 -5.80
N ALA A 256 -10.88 22.62 -4.59
CA ALA A 256 -12.10 23.39 -4.34
C ALA A 256 -11.89 24.89 -4.57
N SER A 257 -10.70 25.41 -4.26
CA SER A 257 -10.40 26.85 -4.40
C SER A 257 -10.51 27.37 -5.83
N ALA A 258 -10.47 26.46 -6.81
CA ALA A 258 -10.46 26.81 -8.23
C ALA A 258 -11.86 27.04 -8.84
N LEU A 259 -12.95 26.50 -8.27
CA LEU A 259 -14.31 26.66 -8.79
C LEU A 259 -15.36 26.54 -7.65
N PRO A 260 -16.37 27.46 -7.57
CA PRO A 260 -17.38 27.46 -6.50
C PRO A 260 -18.22 26.18 -6.38
N VAL A 261 -18.42 25.45 -7.49
CA VAL A 261 -19.17 24.18 -7.51
C VAL A 261 -18.36 23.03 -6.88
N GLN A 262 -17.04 23.10 -6.97
CA GLN A 262 -16.16 22.07 -6.40
C GLN A 262 -16.02 22.21 -4.88
N GLN A 263 -16.24 23.41 -4.34
CA GLN A 263 -16.22 23.64 -2.90
C GLN A 263 -17.27 22.82 -2.16
N ALA A 264 -18.50 22.74 -2.68
CA ALA A 264 -19.56 21.94 -2.09
C ALA A 264 -19.26 20.42 -2.12
N LEU A 265 -18.57 19.91 -3.14
CA LEU A 265 -18.13 18.52 -3.23
C LEU A 265 -16.98 18.23 -2.26
N ALA A 266 -16.03 19.14 -2.14
CA ALA A 266 -14.93 19.03 -1.20
C ALA A 266 -15.42 19.06 0.26
N ASP A 267 -16.39 19.91 0.59
CA ASP A 267 -17.00 19.98 1.91
C ASP A 267 -17.77 18.71 2.27
N ARG A 268 -18.44 18.07 1.31
CA ARG A 268 -19.10 16.77 1.50
C ARG A 268 -18.08 15.64 1.71
N ALA A 269 -16.98 15.62 0.95
CA ALA A 269 -15.91 14.65 1.14
C ALA A 269 -15.23 14.80 2.51
N ARG A 270 -15.00 16.04 2.96
CA ARG A 270 -14.48 16.31 4.32
C ARG A 270 -15.43 15.85 5.42
N ALA A 271 -16.72 16.12 5.27
CA ALA A 271 -17.72 15.66 6.24
C ALA A 271 -17.67 14.13 6.38
N CYS A 272 -17.52 13.38 5.29
CA CYS A 272 -17.32 11.93 5.34
C CYS A 272 -16.04 11.54 6.08
N LEU A 273 -14.92 12.24 5.87
CA LEU A 273 -13.65 11.96 6.54
C LEU A 273 -13.69 12.23 8.04
N LEU A 274 -14.40 13.30 8.46
CA LEU A 274 -14.57 13.64 9.88
C LEU A 274 -15.51 12.66 10.60
N TYR A 275 -16.54 12.13 9.92
CA TYR A 275 -17.46 11.14 10.49
C TYR A 275 -16.84 9.76 10.73
N THR A 276 -15.71 9.46 10.10
CA THR A 276 -14.98 8.20 10.29
C THR A 276 -13.89 8.29 11.37
N SER A 277 -13.71 9.48 11.99
CA SER A 277 -12.68 9.72 13.02
C SER A 277 -13.24 9.80 14.46
N ASP A 278 -14.55 9.61 14.65
CA ASP A 278 -15.22 9.40 15.95
C ASP A 278 -15.46 7.91 16.20
#